data_9c76d2b9dcbba7dd43517d2ac5f7356d
#
_entry.id   9c76d2b9dcbba7dd43517d2ac5f7356d
#
_cell.length_a   1.000
_cell.length_b   1.000
_cell.length_c   1.000
_cell.angle_alpha   90.00
_cell.angle_beta   90.00
_cell.angle_gamma   90.00
#
_symmetry.space_group_name_H-M   'P 1'
#
loop_
_entity.id
_entity.type
_entity.pdbx_description
1 polymer ?
#
loop_
_entity_poly.entity_id
_entity_poly.type
_entity_poly.pdbx_seq_one_letter_code
_entity_poly.pdbx_strand_id
1 'polypeptide(L)' 'MKVYLITTDKFFVEENIIINALFEEGLDALHLRKPFSEPVLCERLLTLIPEKWHKKIVVHDHFYLKTEFDLNGIHLN' A
#
# COMPACT_ATOMS: atom_id res chain seq x y z
N MET A 1 -8.44 8.38 -17.49
CA MET A 1 -7.02 8.12 -17.21
C MET A 1 -6.87 7.51 -15.83
N LYS A 2 -6.03 6.48 -15.73
CA LYS A 2 -5.77 5.85 -14.42
C LYS A 2 -4.51 6.42 -13.80
N VAL A 3 -4.54 6.67 -12.50
CA VAL A 3 -3.43 7.24 -11.77
C VAL A 3 -2.93 6.20 -10.77
N TYR A 4 -1.64 5.90 -10.84
CA TYR A 4 -0.99 4.95 -9.94
C TYR A 4 0.07 5.68 -9.11
N LEU A 5 0.21 5.28 -7.87
CA LEU A 5 1.25 5.82 -6.99
C LEU A 5 2.12 4.67 -6.50
N ILE A 6 3.43 4.89 -6.52
CA ILE A 6 4.38 3.97 -5.90
C ILE A 6 4.90 4.66 -4.65
N THR A 7 4.85 4.00 -3.49
CA THR A 7 5.32 4.61 -2.25
C THR A 7 6.84 4.82 -2.29
N THR A 8 7.31 5.74 -1.46
CA THR A 8 8.76 5.86 -1.23
C THR A 8 9.23 4.63 -0.46
N ASP A 9 10.53 4.36 -0.50
CA ASP A 9 11.10 3.19 0.18
C ASP A 9 11.12 3.31 1.70
N LYS A 10 10.89 4.49 2.25
CA LYS A 10 10.91 4.74 3.68
C LYS A 10 9.50 5.03 4.21
N PHE A 11 9.27 4.63 5.47
CA PHE A 11 8.03 4.99 6.16
C PHE A 11 8.17 6.40 6.74
N PHE A 12 7.07 7.12 6.80
CA PHE A 12 7.06 8.44 7.45
C PHE A 12 5.74 8.68 8.16
N VAL A 13 5.77 9.58 9.14
CA VAL A 13 4.58 9.94 9.90
C VAL A 13 3.54 10.52 8.94
N GLU A 14 2.29 10.14 9.11
CA GLU A 14 1.18 10.59 8.28
C GLU A 14 1.12 9.97 6.88
N GLU A 15 1.99 9.01 6.57
CA GLU A 15 1.94 8.36 5.26
C GLU A 15 0.56 7.77 4.98
N ASN A 16 -0.05 7.12 5.97
CA ASN A 16 -1.39 6.55 5.83
C ASN A 16 -2.44 7.63 5.58
N ILE A 17 -2.29 8.79 6.18
CA ILE A 17 -3.23 9.91 6.00
C ILE A 17 -3.16 10.43 4.58
N ILE A 18 -1.94 10.61 4.07
CA ILE A 18 -1.72 11.08 2.70
C ILE A 18 -2.26 10.06 1.69
N ILE A 19 -1.98 8.77 1.92
CA ILE A 19 -2.48 7.71 1.04
C ILE A 19 -4.00 7.71 1.01
N ASN A 20 -4.64 7.80 2.18
CA ASN A 20 -6.09 7.83 2.24
C ASN A 20 -6.65 9.04 1.50
N ALA A 21 -6.03 10.21 1.66
CA ALA A 21 -6.48 11.41 0.97
C ALA A 21 -6.37 11.25 -0.55
N LEU A 22 -5.30 10.60 -1.03
CA LEU A 22 -5.15 10.36 -2.46
C LEU A 22 -6.21 9.40 -3.00
N PHE A 23 -6.54 8.36 -2.25
CA PHE A 23 -7.63 7.47 -2.65
C PHE A 23 -8.96 8.21 -2.69
N GLU A 24 -9.21 9.08 -1.72
CA GLU A 24 -10.46 9.88 -1.73
C GLU A 24 -10.52 10.80 -2.94
N GLU A 25 -9.37 11.22 -3.47
CA GLU A 25 -9.29 12.07 -4.66
C GLU A 25 -9.29 11.28 -5.96
N GLY A 26 -9.40 9.95 -5.90
CA GLY A 26 -9.54 9.15 -7.09
C GLY A 26 -8.31 8.35 -7.52
N LEU A 27 -7.35 8.16 -6.62
CA LEU A 27 -6.19 7.30 -6.92
C LEU A 27 -6.70 5.90 -7.28
N ASP A 28 -6.24 5.38 -8.42
CA ASP A 28 -6.71 4.09 -8.92
C ASP A 28 -5.99 2.90 -8.30
N ALA A 29 -4.71 3.05 -8.02
CA ALA A 29 -3.95 1.96 -7.42
C ALA A 29 -2.75 2.50 -6.65
N LEU A 30 -2.42 1.82 -5.55
CA LEU A 30 -1.23 2.09 -4.76
C LEU A 30 -0.32 0.89 -4.86
N HIS A 31 0.94 1.12 -5.23
CA HIS A 31 1.98 0.11 -5.20
C HIS A 31 2.80 0.32 -3.94
N LEU A 32 2.65 -0.59 -3.00
CA LEU A 32 3.37 -0.54 -1.73
C LEU A 32 4.75 -1.16 -1.94
N ARG A 33 5.77 -0.33 -2.02
CA ARG A 33 7.14 -0.76 -2.24
C ARG A 33 8.02 -0.27 -1.09
N LYS A 34 8.36 -1.17 -0.20
CA LYS A 34 9.17 -0.87 0.99
C LYS A 34 10.32 -1.90 1.08
N PRO A 35 11.27 -1.86 0.12
CA PRO A 35 12.39 -2.81 0.15
C PRO A 35 13.19 -2.62 1.42
N PHE A 36 13.74 -3.70 1.93
CA PHE A 36 14.57 -3.69 3.14
C PHE A 36 13.81 -3.31 4.42
N SER A 37 12.47 -3.24 4.37
CA SER A 37 11.69 -2.96 5.56
C SER A 37 11.33 -4.25 6.29
N GLU A 38 11.02 -4.12 7.58
CA GLU A 38 10.48 -5.24 8.33
C GLU A 38 9.00 -5.41 8.00
N PRO A 39 8.53 -6.65 7.83
CA PRO A 39 7.14 -6.88 7.45
C PRO A 39 6.12 -6.23 8.39
N VAL A 40 6.41 -6.17 9.68
CA VAL A 40 5.49 -5.62 10.67
C VAL A 40 5.18 -4.14 10.39
N LEU A 41 6.12 -3.41 9.81
CA LEU A 41 5.89 -2.00 9.48
C LEU A 41 4.91 -1.86 8.32
N CYS A 42 4.98 -2.77 7.35
CA CYS A 42 4.01 -2.79 6.26
C CYS A 42 2.63 -3.19 6.77
N GLU A 43 2.56 -4.16 7.69
CA GLU A 43 1.29 -4.56 8.30
C GLU A 43 0.66 -3.38 9.03
N ARG A 44 1.47 -2.61 9.76
CA ARG A 44 0.98 -1.44 10.48
C ARG A 44 0.42 -0.41 9.51
N LEU A 45 1.14 -0.12 8.44
CA LEU A 45 0.67 0.85 7.45
C LEU A 45 -0.66 0.39 6.83
N LEU A 46 -0.75 -0.88 6.43
CA LEU A 46 -1.98 -1.41 5.84
C LEU A 46 -3.15 -1.38 6.83
N THR A 47 -2.88 -1.63 8.10
CA THR A 47 -3.92 -1.57 9.14
C THR A 47 -4.47 -0.15 9.27
N LEU A 48 -3.63 0.86 9.07
CA LEU A 48 -4.03 2.26 9.20
C LEU A 48 -4.76 2.77 7.94
N ILE A 49 -4.59 2.10 6.81
CA ILE A 49 -5.32 2.46 5.58
C ILE A 49 -6.71 1.82 5.65
N PRO A 50 -7.79 2.60 5.41
CA PRO A 50 -9.14 2.03 5.43
C PRO A 50 -9.28 0.81 4.54
N GLU A 51 -9.96 -0.20 5.05
CA GLU A 51 -10.12 -1.49 4.37
C GLU A 51 -10.73 -1.37 2.98
N LYS A 52 -11.59 -0.39 2.80
CA LYS A 52 -12.26 -0.17 1.50
C LYS A 52 -11.28 0.08 0.36
N TRP A 53 -10.04 0.48 0.68
CA TRP A 53 -9.02 0.75 -0.33
C TRP A 53 -8.08 -0.44 -0.58
N HIS A 54 -8.15 -1.49 0.24
CA HIS A 54 -7.20 -2.60 0.16
C HIS A 54 -7.20 -3.29 -1.21
N LYS A 55 -8.34 -3.37 -1.87
CA LYS A 55 -8.42 -3.98 -3.22
C LYS A 55 -7.74 -3.12 -4.30
N LYS A 56 -7.29 -1.95 -3.96
CA LYS A 56 -6.54 -1.07 -4.86
C LYS A 56 -5.04 -1.05 -4.55
N ILE A 57 -4.59 -1.95 -3.67
CA ILE A 57 -3.18 -1.99 -3.24
C ILE A 57 -2.49 -3.23 -3.81
N VAL A 58 -1.30 -3.00 -4.36
CA VAL A 58 -0.42 -4.05 -4.88
C VAL A 58 0.88 -3.97 -4.09
N VAL A 59 1.40 -5.11 -3.62
CA VAL A 59 2.64 -5.13 -2.85
C VAL A 59 3.81 -5.60 -3.71
N HIS A 60 4.94 -4.95 -3.52
CA HIS A 60 6.20 -5.28 -4.20
C HIS A 60 7.10 -6.15 -3.33
N ASP A 61 6.85 -6.18 -2.02
CA ASP A 61 7.64 -6.90 -1.04
C ASP A 61 6.69 -7.58 -0.06
N HIS A 62 7.18 -8.60 0.65
CA HIS A 62 6.38 -9.29 1.68
C HIS A 62 5.05 -9.78 1.10
N PHE A 63 5.13 -10.63 0.10
CA PHE A 63 3.96 -11.04 -0.71
C PHE A 63 2.83 -11.67 0.08
N TYR A 64 3.10 -12.24 1.26
CA TYR A 64 2.04 -12.80 2.11
C TYR A 64 0.98 -11.77 2.50
N LEU A 65 1.34 -10.47 2.44
CA LEU A 65 0.41 -9.40 2.80
C LEU A 65 -0.80 -9.37 1.88
N LYS A 66 -0.64 -9.81 0.64
CA LYS A 66 -1.76 -9.85 -0.30
C LYS A 66 -2.91 -10.69 0.25
N THR A 67 -2.59 -11.86 0.81
CA THR A 67 -3.61 -12.74 1.38
C THR A 67 -4.08 -12.25 2.75
N GLU A 68 -3.14 -11.80 3.58
CA GLU A 68 -3.44 -11.35 4.94
C GLU A 68 -4.41 -10.16 4.96
N PHE A 69 -4.26 -9.23 4.04
CA PHE A 69 -5.07 -8.01 3.97
C PHE A 69 -6.04 -7.99 2.79
N ASP A 70 -6.14 -9.08 2.04
CA ASP A 70 -7.02 -9.18 0.88
C ASP A 70 -6.75 -8.05 -0.11
N LEU A 71 -5.48 -7.89 -0.48
CA LEU A 71 -5.06 -6.85 -1.40
C LEU A 71 -5.31 -7.27 -2.85
N ASN A 72 -5.10 -6.34 -3.78
CA ASN A 72 -5.33 -6.60 -5.21
C ASN A 72 -4.37 -7.66 -5.76
N GLY A 73 -3.09 -7.54 -5.45
CA GLY A 73 -2.13 -8.47 -6.01
C GLY A 73 -0.70 -8.21 -5.56
N ILE A 74 0.21 -8.89 -6.23
CA ILE A 74 1.65 -8.73 -6.00
C ILE A 74 2.30 -8.26 -7.29
N HIS A 75 3.42 -7.55 -7.17
CA HIS A 75 4.24 -7.14 -8.31
C HIS A 75 5.59 -7.81 -8.20
N LEU A 76 5.95 -8.61 -9.20
CA LEU A 76 7.25 -9.29 -9.23
C LEU A 76 8.28 -8.34 -9.82
N ASN A 77 9.43 -8.28 -9.16
CA ASN A 77 10.54 -7.43 -9.62
C ASN A 77 11.43 -8.17 -10.60
#